data_75299d3d70d29abac50c69b3748cfff4
#
_entry.id   75299d3d70d29abac50c69b3748cfff4
#
_cell.length_a   1.000
_cell.length_b   1.000
_cell.length_c   1.000
_cell.angle_alpha   90.00
_cell.angle_beta   90.00
_cell.angle_gamma   90.00
#
_symmetry.space_group_name_H-M   'P 1'
#
loop_
_entity.id
_entity.type
_entity.pdbx_description
1 polymer ?
#
loop_
_entity_poly.entity_id
_entity_poly.type
_entity_poly.pdbx_seq_one_letter_code
_entity_poly.pdbx_strand_id
1 'polypeptide(L)'
;MSAIALLGAQWGDEGKGKATDLLGDRVDYVVRYQGGNNAGHTVVIGDQKYALHLLPSGILSPNVIPVIGNGVVIDPAVLLEEIKGLNERGIDTSKLKISTNAHLITPYHRTIDKVSERFLGKSKIGTTGRGIGPAYADKINRIGIRVQDLFDPSILRQKIEGALKDKNQILIKVFNRKGVEVDEVLNEYLGYAELLSPFVTDTSLLLNKALDAGKNILLEGSQGTLLDVDHGTYPFVTSSNPTAGGACTGSGIGPTRITRVIGIIKAYTTRVGSGPFPTELFDEDGEKLRTIGGEIGVTTGRARRCGWYDALIARYAVRVNGLTDFFLTKLDVLTGWEKIPVCVGYEIEGKRVDELPASQSDFHHAKPIYEYLPGWSEDISGAKRFEDLPENARGYVKYLEEISGAPISAIGVGPGRDQTIVIRDFI
;
A
#
# COMPACT_ATOMS: atom_id res chain seq x y z
N MET A 1 7.70 -11.04 21.46
CA MET A 1 8.44 -10.15 20.55
C MET A 1 8.02 -10.44 19.14
N SER A 2 7.44 -9.50 18.47
CA SER A 2 6.97 -9.76 17.10
C SER A 2 7.14 -8.51 16.24
N ALA A 3 7.88 -8.62 15.14
CA ALA A 3 7.73 -7.71 14.02
C ALA A 3 6.84 -8.39 12.98
N ILE A 4 5.70 -7.79 12.69
CA ILE A 4 4.69 -8.31 11.78
C ILE A 4 4.65 -7.40 10.57
N ALA A 5 4.87 -7.93 9.36
CA ALA A 5 4.64 -7.21 8.12
C ALA A 5 3.20 -7.44 7.64
N LEU A 6 2.49 -6.35 7.37
CA LEU A 6 1.14 -6.36 6.83
C LEU A 6 1.14 -5.67 5.47
N LEU A 7 0.81 -6.40 4.43
CA LEU A 7 0.93 -5.94 3.06
C LEU A 7 -0.25 -6.39 2.17
N GLY A 8 -0.42 -5.73 1.04
CA GLY A 8 -1.42 -6.13 0.05
C GLY A 8 -0.92 -7.28 -0.82
N ALA A 9 -1.73 -8.31 -1.01
CA ALA A 9 -1.38 -9.48 -1.82
C ALA A 9 -1.75 -9.32 -3.30
N GLN A 10 -2.52 -8.29 -3.69
CA GLN A 10 -3.01 -8.04 -5.04
C GLN A 10 -2.45 -6.71 -5.59
N TRP A 11 -3.29 -5.86 -6.19
CA TRP A 11 -2.91 -4.54 -6.75
C TRP A 11 -3.22 -3.35 -5.82
N GLY A 12 -3.21 -3.54 -4.52
CA GLY A 12 -3.62 -2.51 -3.57
C GLY A 12 -5.15 -2.47 -3.37
N ASP A 13 -5.59 -1.60 -2.48
CA ASP A 13 -7.02 -1.43 -2.13
C ASP A 13 -7.70 -2.69 -1.57
N GLU A 14 -6.91 -3.64 -1.05
CA GLU A 14 -7.43 -4.88 -0.47
C GLU A 14 -8.16 -4.68 0.88
N GLY A 15 -8.10 -3.48 1.46
CA GLY A 15 -8.70 -3.19 2.76
C GLY A 15 -7.72 -3.29 3.93
N LYS A 16 -6.43 -3.00 3.69
CA LYS A 16 -5.37 -3.01 4.73
C LYS A 16 -5.71 -2.17 5.96
N GLY A 17 -6.38 -1.04 5.78
CA GLY A 17 -6.78 -0.18 6.90
C GLY A 17 -7.63 -0.90 7.96
N LYS A 18 -8.50 -1.83 7.56
CA LYS A 18 -9.29 -2.65 8.49
C LYS A 18 -8.41 -3.59 9.31
N ALA A 19 -7.42 -4.22 8.66
CA ALA A 19 -6.50 -5.10 9.35
C ALA A 19 -5.57 -4.34 10.31
N THR A 20 -5.08 -3.16 9.89
CA THR A 20 -4.26 -2.30 10.75
C THR A 20 -5.02 -1.78 11.96
N ASP A 21 -6.29 -1.42 11.77
CA ASP A 21 -7.16 -1.01 12.87
C ASP A 21 -7.42 -2.16 13.87
N LEU A 22 -7.65 -3.37 13.37
CA LEU A 22 -7.83 -4.57 14.21
C LEU A 22 -6.59 -4.88 15.05
N LEU A 23 -5.40 -4.67 14.48
CA LEU A 23 -4.12 -4.97 15.12
C LEU A 23 -3.57 -3.78 15.92
N GLY A 24 -4.01 -2.56 15.62
CA GLY A 24 -3.44 -1.32 16.13
C GLY A 24 -3.39 -1.25 17.65
N ASP A 25 -4.44 -1.71 18.34
CA ASP A 25 -4.48 -1.69 19.82
C ASP A 25 -3.62 -2.78 20.49
N ARG A 26 -3.04 -3.69 19.71
CA ARG A 26 -2.29 -4.86 20.17
C ARG A 26 -0.78 -4.75 19.92
N VAL A 27 -0.34 -3.66 19.33
CA VAL A 27 1.07 -3.38 19.02
C VAL A 27 1.54 -2.09 19.68
N ASP A 28 2.85 -1.98 19.93
CA ASP A 28 3.44 -0.78 20.52
C ASP A 28 3.83 0.25 19.46
N TYR A 29 4.15 -0.22 18.24
CA TYR A 29 4.58 0.63 17.11
C TYR A 29 3.84 0.25 15.83
N VAL A 30 3.46 1.25 15.04
CA VAL A 30 3.00 1.06 13.66
C VAL A 30 3.91 1.86 12.73
N VAL A 31 4.55 1.17 11.80
CA VAL A 31 5.59 1.72 10.94
C VAL A 31 5.13 1.70 9.50
N ARG A 32 5.00 2.85 8.88
CA ARG A 32 4.89 2.95 7.43
C ARG A 32 6.29 2.84 6.83
N TYR A 33 6.53 1.81 6.04
CA TYR A 33 7.89 1.49 5.60
C TYR A 33 8.21 1.93 4.16
N GLN A 34 7.20 2.27 3.31
CA GLN A 34 7.42 2.65 1.91
C GLN A 34 6.27 3.50 1.36
N GLY A 35 6.43 3.96 0.11
CA GLY A 35 5.47 4.81 -0.58
C GLY A 35 5.61 6.27 -0.20
N GLY A 36 4.57 7.01 -0.35
CA GLY A 36 4.46 8.43 -0.03
C GLY A 36 3.00 8.83 0.05
N ASN A 37 2.67 10.08 -0.24
CA ASN A 37 1.30 10.57 -0.25
C ASN A 37 0.49 10.16 -1.50
N ASN A 38 0.96 9.21 -2.30
CA ASN A 38 0.24 8.61 -3.43
C ASN A 38 -0.80 7.56 -3.02
N ALA A 39 -0.68 7.00 -1.83
CA ALA A 39 -1.70 6.13 -1.24
C ALA A 39 -2.58 6.93 -0.28
N GLY A 40 -3.80 6.48 -0.10
CA GLY A 40 -4.69 6.95 0.94
C GLY A 40 -5.42 5.76 1.52
N HIS A 41 -5.45 5.65 2.83
CA HIS A 41 -6.30 4.67 3.49
C HIS A 41 -7.24 5.37 4.45
N THR A 42 -8.46 4.89 4.48
CA THR A 42 -9.48 5.40 5.38
C THR A 42 -9.58 4.48 6.57
N VAL A 43 -9.45 5.06 7.74
CA VAL A 43 -9.73 4.40 9.03
C VAL A 43 -11.03 4.98 9.57
N VAL A 44 -11.89 4.12 10.11
CA VAL A 44 -13.18 4.52 10.69
C VAL A 44 -13.14 4.23 12.18
N ILE A 45 -13.27 5.27 13.00
CA ILE A 45 -13.34 5.15 14.47
C ILE A 45 -14.67 5.73 14.93
N GLY A 46 -15.55 4.86 15.44
CA GLY A 46 -16.94 5.24 15.68
C GLY A 46 -17.61 5.72 14.39
N ASP A 47 -18.21 6.91 14.43
CA ASP A 47 -18.84 7.54 13.26
C ASP A 47 -17.89 8.42 12.44
N GLN A 48 -16.63 8.54 12.86
CA GLN A 48 -15.67 9.41 12.20
C GLN A 48 -14.79 8.67 11.20
N LYS A 49 -14.60 9.29 10.03
CA LYS A 49 -13.69 8.82 8.98
C LYS A 49 -12.42 9.66 8.94
N TYR A 50 -11.27 9.00 8.94
CA TYR A 50 -9.95 9.60 8.81
C TYR A 50 -9.29 9.10 7.53
N ALA A 51 -9.02 10.02 6.61
CA ALA A 51 -8.27 9.73 5.39
C ALA A 51 -6.80 10.08 5.62
N LEU A 52 -5.94 9.07 5.73
CA LEU A 52 -4.50 9.22 5.95
C LEU A 52 -3.75 9.00 4.64
N HIS A 53 -2.76 9.84 4.36
CA HIS A 53 -1.93 9.75 3.15
C HIS A 53 -0.46 9.41 3.46
N LEU A 54 0.16 10.09 4.43
CA LEU A 54 1.54 9.87 4.87
C LEU A 54 1.61 9.24 6.25
N LEU A 55 0.72 9.65 7.14
CA LEU A 55 0.72 9.17 8.51
C LEU A 55 0.35 7.68 8.58
N PRO A 56 1.06 6.88 9.41
CA PRO A 56 0.67 5.50 9.69
C PRO A 56 -0.68 5.46 10.40
N SER A 57 -1.47 4.40 10.19
CA SER A 57 -2.79 4.25 10.81
C SER A 57 -2.73 4.25 12.35
N GLY A 58 -1.63 3.79 12.94
CA GLY A 58 -1.40 3.82 14.39
C GLY A 58 -1.42 5.20 15.03
N ILE A 59 -1.38 6.30 14.25
CA ILE A 59 -1.52 7.67 14.77
C ILE A 59 -2.85 7.90 15.49
N LEU A 60 -3.86 7.11 15.15
CA LEU A 60 -5.21 7.23 15.71
C LEU A 60 -5.37 6.47 17.04
N SER A 61 -4.39 5.67 17.43
CA SER A 61 -4.39 4.86 18.65
C SER A 61 -3.51 5.52 19.72
N PRO A 62 -4.04 5.94 20.87
CA PRO A 62 -3.30 6.76 21.86
C PRO A 62 -2.10 6.03 22.48
N ASN A 63 -2.10 4.70 22.48
CA ASN A 63 -1.06 3.88 23.08
C ASN A 63 0.04 3.44 22.11
N VAL A 64 -0.12 3.74 20.82
CA VAL A 64 0.79 3.34 19.74
C VAL A 64 1.75 4.48 19.41
N ILE A 65 2.98 4.12 19.08
CA ILE A 65 3.96 5.07 18.53
C ILE A 65 3.96 4.93 17.01
N PRO A 66 3.41 5.91 16.27
CA PRO A 66 3.44 5.91 14.82
C PRO A 66 4.81 6.31 14.28
N VAL A 67 5.30 5.58 13.27
CA VAL A 67 6.64 5.78 12.70
C VAL A 67 6.59 5.89 11.18
N ILE A 68 7.20 6.91 10.62
CA ILE A 68 7.50 7.02 9.19
C ILE A 68 8.94 6.54 8.98
N GLY A 69 9.09 5.38 8.36
CA GLY A 69 10.38 4.73 8.12
C GLY A 69 11.18 5.37 6.99
N ASN A 70 12.43 4.96 6.87
CA ASN A 70 13.38 5.48 5.88
C ASN A 70 13.04 5.16 4.42
N GLY A 71 12.15 4.21 4.18
CA GLY A 71 11.70 3.87 2.83
C GLY A 71 10.62 4.80 2.27
N VAL A 72 10.01 5.64 3.10
CA VAL A 72 8.97 6.59 2.66
C VAL A 72 9.60 7.81 1.99
N VAL A 73 8.94 8.34 0.95
CA VAL A 73 9.22 9.66 0.40
C VAL A 73 8.16 10.65 0.90
N ILE A 74 8.61 11.72 1.54
CA ILE A 74 7.78 12.65 2.32
C ILE A 74 7.63 13.97 1.59
N ASP A 75 6.39 14.37 1.33
CA ASP A 75 6.05 15.76 1.02
C ASP A 75 5.83 16.50 2.35
N PRO A 76 6.74 17.41 2.77
CA PRO A 76 6.65 18.06 4.08
C PRO A 76 5.38 18.87 4.27
N ALA A 77 4.92 19.56 3.23
CA ALA A 77 3.70 20.36 3.28
C ALA A 77 2.48 19.49 3.55
N VAL A 78 2.36 18.36 2.82
CA VAL A 78 1.25 17.41 3.00
C VAL A 78 1.30 16.78 4.39
N LEU A 79 2.48 16.40 4.87
CA LEU A 79 2.62 15.81 6.20
C LEU A 79 2.19 16.78 7.32
N LEU A 80 2.63 18.03 7.24
CA LEU A 80 2.28 19.06 8.24
C LEU A 80 0.79 19.40 8.19
N GLU A 81 0.18 19.39 7.01
CA GLU A 81 -1.27 19.58 6.87
C GLU A 81 -2.05 18.42 7.50
N GLU A 82 -1.61 17.15 7.29
CA GLU A 82 -2.23 16.00 7.97
C GLU A 82 -2.10 16.08 9.49
N ILE A 83 -0.91 16.41 10.01
CA ILE A 83 -0.66 16.60 11.45
C ILE A 83 -1.60 17.66 12.01
N LYS A 84 -1.66 18.81 11.35
CA LYS A 84 -2.55 19.92 11.77
C LYS A 84 -4.00 19.49 11.79
N GLY A 85 -4.48 18.87 10.71
CA GLY A 85 -5.87 18.43 10.59
C GLY A 85 -6.27 17.37 11.64
N LEU A 86 -5.34 16.50 12.06
CA LEU A 86 -5.59 15.55 13.14
C LEU A 86 -5.62 16.23 14.50
N ASN A 87 -4.69 17.15 14.77
CA ASN A 87 -4.65 17.91 16.03
C ASN A 87 -5.93 18.75 16.22
N GLU A 88 -6.44 19.38 15.15
CA GLU A 88 -7.70 20.13 15.16
C GLU A 88 -8.92 19.24 15.47
N ARG A 89 -8.81 17.93 15.20
CA ARG A 89 -9.83 16.92 15.53
C ARG A 89 -9.57 16.22 16.88
N GLY A 90 -8.62 16.73 17.68
CA GLY A 90 -8.31 16.22 19.02
C GLY A 90 -7.45 14.95 19.06
N ILE A 91 -6.81 14.57 17.94
CA ILE A 91 -5.87 13.45 17.88
C ILE A 91 -4.46 13.96 18.24
N ASP A 92 -3.86 13.41 19.28
CA ASP A 92 -2.48 13.74 19.69
C ASP A 92 -1.45 13.12 18.73
N THR A 93 -0.74 13.96 18.00
CA THR A 93 0.31 13.55 17.06
C THR A 93 1.71 13.63 17.63
N SER A 94 1.89 14.01 18.91
CA SER A 94 3.21 14.26 19.53
C SER A 94 4.13 13.04 19.58
N LYS A 95 3.56 11.83 19.58
CA LYS A 95 4.30 10.55 19.57
C LYS A 95 4.88 10.17 18.21
N LEU A 96 4.51 10.86 17.12
CA LEU A 96 5.02 10.57 15.77
C LEU A 96 6.55 10.55 15.75
N LYS A 97 7.12 9.59 15.04
CA LYS A 97 8.56 9.50 14.75
C LYS A 97 8.79 9.46 13.25
N ILE A 98 9.76 10.25 12.79
CA ILE A 98 10.12 10.37 11.36
C ILE A 98 11.59 10.02 11.21
N SER A 99 11.89 9.13 10.27
CA SER A 99 13.27 8.73 10.00
C SER A 99 14.11 9.89 9.46
N THR A 100 15.27 10.12 10.07
CA THR A 100 16.33 10.99 9.54
C THR A 100 16.71 10.65 8.10
N ASN A 101 16.61 9.38 7.72
CA ASN A 101 17.02 8.85 6.42
C ASN A 101 15.88 8.80 5.37
N ALA A 102 14.65 9.19 5.71
CA ALA A 102 13.58 9.30 4.73
C ALA A 102 13.90 10.42 3.72
N HIS A 103 13.46 10.24 2.47
CA HIS A 103 13.69 11.23 1.40
C HIS A 103 12.55 12.22 1.31
N LEU A 104 12.86 13.42 0.83
CA LEU A 104 11.90 14.51 0.65
C LEU A 104 11.44 14.60 -0.82
N ILE A 105 10.16 14.81 -0.99
CA ILE A 105 9.58 15.23 -2.27
C ILE A 105 9.70 16.74 -2.36
N THR A 106 10.26 17.24 -3.45
CA THR A 106 10.47 18.67 -3.69
C THR A 106 9.53 19.21 -4.76
N PRO A 107 9.38 20.55 -4.92
CA PRO A 107 8.54 21.15 -5.95
C PRO A 107 8.89 20.69 -7.37
N TYR A 108 10.17 20.50 -7.67
CA TYR A 108 10.59 20.01 -8.98
C TYR A 108 10.18 18.55 -9.22
N HIS A 109 10.14 17.68 -8.21
CA HIS A 109 9.62 16.32 -8.34
C HIS A 109 8.14 16.32 -8.76
N ARG A 110 7.31 17.14 -8.10
CA ARG A 110 5.88 17.27 -8.45
C ARG A 110 5.67 17.82 -9.86
N THR A 111 6.49 18.78 -10.24
CA THR A 111 6.43 19.38 -11.60
C THR A 111 6.83 18.36 -12.66
N ILE A 112 7.96 17.66 -12.47
CA ILE A 112 8.45 16.64 -13.40
C ILE A 112 7.44 15.51 -13.56
N ASP A 113 6.86 14.99 -12.48
CA ASP A 113 5.86 13.92 -12.52
C ASP A 113 4.68 14.31 -13.43
N LYS A 114 4.12 15.50 -13.20
CA LYS A 114 2.98 16.02 -13.99
C LYS A 114 3.31 16.24 -15.46
N VAL A 115 4.49 16.77 -15.77
CA VAL A 115 4.84 17.07 -17.17
C VAL A 115 5.27 15.84 -17.93
N SER A 116 5.95 14.88 -17.28
CA SER A 116 6.32 13.60 -17.88
C SER A 116 5.09 12.79 -18.29
N GLU A 117 4.08 12.69 -17.44
CA GLU A 117 2.81 12.01 -17.76
C GLU A 117 2.11 12.62 -18.97
N ARG A 118 2.13 13.96 -19.07
CA ARG A 118 1.58 14.66 -20.26
C ARG A 118 2.40 14.39 -21.51
N PHE A 119 3.72 14.38 -21.38
CA PHE A 119 4.65 14.13 -22.49
C PHE A 119 4.52 12.70 -23.05
N LEU A 120 4.31 11.71 -22.19
CA LEU A 120 4.09 10.31 -22.58
C LEU A 120 2.75 10.10 -23.33
N GLY A 121 1.78 10.99 -23.19
CA GLY A 121 0.52 10.94 -23.94
C GLY A 121 -0.21 9.60 -23.77
N LYS A 122 -0.32 8.81 -24.86
CA LYS A 122 -0.98 7.49 -24.83
C LYS A 122 -0.22 6.43 -24.02
N SER A 123 1.10 6.59 -23.88
CA SER A 123 1.97 5.68 -23.12
C SER A 123 2.09 6.06 -21.64
N LYS A 124 1.22 6.93 -21.13
CA LYS A 124 1.22 7.34 -19.73
C LYS A 124 0.98 6.15 -18.79
N ILE A 125 1.67 6.16 -17.66
CA ILE A 125 1.54 5.13 -16.61
C ILE A 125 0.26 5.35 -15.80
N GLY A 126 -0.18 6.59 -15.67
CA GLY A 126 -1.33 6.99 -14.84
C GLY A 126 -0.92 7.30 -13.41
N THR A 127 0.23 7.98 -13.22
CA THR A 127 0.73 8.39 -11.90
C THR A 127 -0.25 9.34 -11.19
N THR A 128 -0.02 9.53 -9.89
CA THR A 128 -0.83 10.48 -9.10
C THR A 128 -0.40 11.94 -9.28
N GLY A 129 0.71 12.21 -9.99
CA GLY A 129 1.27 13.55 -10.18
C GLY A 129 1.82 14.20 -8.90
N ARG A 130 2.13 13.40 -7.89
CA ARG A 130 2.59 13.85 -6.56
C ARG A 130 4.11 13.82 -6.37
N GLY A 131 4.86 13.49 -7.42
CA GLY A 131 6.33 13.48 -7.41
C GLY A 131 6.96 12.25 -6.80
N ILE A 132 6.20 11.19 -6.58
CA ILE A 132 6.67 9.94 -5.94
C ILE A 132 7.78 9.29 -6.77
N GLY A 133 7.50 9.01 -8.05
CA GLY A 133 8.47 8.39 -8.98
C GLY A 133 9.76 9.19 -9.09
N PRO A 134 9.72 10.48 -9.41
CA PRO A 134 10.91 11.33 -9.46
C PRO A 134 11.71 11.37 -8.15
N ALA A 135 11.06 11.37 -6.97
CA ALA A 135 11.75 11.33 -5.68
C ALA A 135 12.49 10.01 -5.45
N TYR A 136 11.88 8.86 -5.79
CA TYR A 136 12.56 7.57 -5.76
C TYR A 136 13.68 7.47 -6.79
N ALA A 137 13.52 8.03 -7.99
CA ALA A 137 14.59 8.11 -8.98
C ALA A 137 15.80 8.87 -8.43
N ASP A 138 15.58 10.01 -7.81
CA ASP A 138 16.67 10.79 -7.20
C ASP A 138 17.33 10.07 -6.01
N LYS A 139 16.56 9.32 -5.22
CA LYS A 139 17.10 8.44 -4.17
C LYS A 139 18.07 7.42 -4.75
N ILE A 140 17.69 6.73 -5.83
CA ILE A 140 18.54 5.71 -6.47
C ILE A 140 19.72 6.33 -7.19
N ASN A 141 19.54 7.51 -7.81
CA ASN A 141 20.62 8.30 -8.41
C ASN A 141 21.57 8.93 -7.37
N ARG A 142 21.24 8.86 -6.09
CA ARG A 142 22.04 9.39 -4.96
C ARG A 142 22.16 10.91 -4.96
N ILE A 143 21.17 11.60 -5.49
CA ILE A 143 21.05 13.06 -5.49
C ILE A 143 19.85 13.54 -4.67
N GLY A 144 19.11 12.58 -4.05
CA GLY A 144 17.96 12.87 -3.23
C GLY A 144 18.31 13.62 -1.94
N ILE A 145 17.34 14.43 -1.47
CA ILE A 145 17.43 15.17 -0.22
C ILE A 145 16.76 14.34 0.87
N ARG A 146 17.42 14.14 2.01
CA ARG A 146 16.90 13.43 3.17
C ARG A 146 16.39 14.39 4.22
N VAL A 147 15.56 13.89 5.13
CA VAL A 147 15.04 14.67 6.27
C VAL A 147 16.16 15.28 7.10
N GLN A 148 17.24 14.53 7.36
CA GLN A 148 18.41 15.05 8.11
C GLN A 148 19.07 16.28 7.47
N ASP A 149 19.00 16.41 6.15
CA ASP A 149 19.63 17.51 5.43
C ASP A 149 18.95 18.88 5.74
N LEU A 150 17.70 18.84 6.21
CA LEU A 150 16.97 20.04 6.65
C LEU A 150 17.67 20.78 7.81
N PHE A 151 18.44 20.07 8.61
CA PHE A 151 19.08 20.60 9.82
C PHE A 151 20.49 21.13 9.60
N ASP A 152 20.98 21.09 8.36
CA ASP A 152 22.23 21.73 7.92
C ASP A 152 21.95 22.59 6.68
N PRO A 153 21.78 23.91 6.86
CA PRO A 153 21.44 24.81 5.76
C PRO A 153 22.47 24.81 4.61
N SER A 154 23.75 24.57 4.93
CA SER A 154 24.82 24.56 3.91
C SER A 154 24.76 23.29 3.06
N ILE A 155 24.57 22.15 3.68
CA ILE A 155 24.37 20.86 2.98
C ILE A 155 23.06 20.88 2.19
N LEU A 156 21.98 21.38 2.77
CA LEU A 156 20.69 21.49 2.08
C LEU A 156 20.82 22.34 0.82
N ARG A 157 21.45 23.53 0.91
CA ARG A 157 21.72 24.40 -0.25
C ARG A 157 22.52 23.66 -1.33
N GLN A 158 23.64 23.05 -0.96
CA GLN A 158 24.50 22.32 -1.88
C GLN A 158 23.75 21.21 -2.64
N LYS A 159 22.90 20.45 -1.92
CA LYS A 159 22.11 19.39 -2.53
C LYS A 159 21.02 19.92 -3.45
N ILE A 160 20.34 21.00 -3.09
CA ILE A 160 19.35 21.66 -3.96
C ILE A 160 20.03 22.17 -5.23
N GLU A 161 21.15 22.88 -5.13
CA GLU A 161 21.92 23.37 -6.27
C GLU A 161 22.36 22.23 -7.19
N GLY A 162 22.87 21.14 -6.61
CA GLY A 162 23.29 19.95 -7.36
C GLY A 162 22.12 19.30 -8.12
N ALA A 163 21.00 19.11 -7.47
CA ALA A 163 19.81 18.55 -8.09
C ALA A 163 19.22 19.46 -9.18
N LEU A 164 19.16 20.77 -8.95
CA LEU A 164 18.57 21.73 -9.90
C LEU A 164 19.42 21.94 -11.15
N LYS A 165 20.73 21.65 -11.12
CA LYS A 165 21.55 21.68 -12.35
C LYS A 165 20.98 20.80 -13.45
N ASP A 166 20.60 19.58 -13.11
CA ASP A 166 20.03 18.62 -14.05
C ASP A 166 18.53 18.88 -14.27
N LYS A 167 17.76 19.00 -13.17
CA LYS A 167 16.32 19.14 -13.24
C LYS A 167 15.87 20.39 -14.01
N ASN A 168 16.55 21.51 -13.87
CA ASN A 168 16.23 22.74 -14.62
C ASN A 168 16.53 22.58 -16.11
N GLN A 169 17.58 21.83 -16.52
CA GLN A 169 17.80 21.53 -17.94
C GLN A 169 16.63 20.72 -18.51
N ILE A 170 16.16 19.71 -17.77
CA ILE A 170 15.00 18.89 -18.17
C ILE A 170 13.74 19.75 -18.25
N LEU A 171 13.45 20.53 -17.23
CA LEU A 171 12.25 21.38 -17.18
C LEU A 171 12.25 22.40 -18.32
N ILE A 172 13.35 23.11 -18.54
CA ILE A 172 13.45 24.20 -19.52
C ILE A 172 13.57 23.65 -20.94
N LYS A 173 14.53 22.77 -21.21
CA LYS A 173 14.88 22.35 -22.58
C LYS A 173 13.98 21.23 -23.12
N VAL A 174 13.54 20.30 -22.26
CA VAL A 174 12.72 19.16 -22.70
C VAL A 174 11.25 19.49 -22.59
N PHE A 175 10.83 20.04 -21.45
CA PHE A 175 9.41 20.25 -21.18
C PHE A 175 8.93 21.69 -21.44
N ASN A 176 9.82 22.61 -21.81
CA ASN A 176 9.51 24.04 -22.02
C ASN A 176 8.76 24.65 -20.83
N ARG A 177 9.30 24.46 -19.62
CA ARG A 177 8.77 24.96 -18.36
C ARG A 177 9.75 25.92 -17.72
N LYS A 178 9.24 26.81 -16.85
CA LYS A 178 10.10 27.65 -16.00
C LYS A 178 10.96 26.76 -15.10
N GLY A 179 12.24 27.10 -14.97
CA GLY A 179 13.11 26.50 -13.97
C GLY A 179 12.68 26.84 -12.55
N VAL A 180 13.23 26.13 -11.59
CA VAL A 180 13.01 26.31 -10.16
C VAL A 180 14.21 27.03 -9.56
N GLU A 181 13.96 28.04 -8.75
CA GLU A 181 15.03 28.82 -8.10
C GLU A 181 15.50 28.16 -6.81
N VAL A 182 16.82 28.13 -6.59
CA VAL A 182 17.44 27.50 -5.41
C VAL A 182 16.91 28.10 -4.12
N ASP A 183 16.88 29.44 -4.03
CA ASP A 183 16.49 30.15 -2.82
C ASP A 183 15.00 29.96 -2.47
N GLU A 184 14.13 29.82 -3.46
CA GLU A 184 12.72 29.49 -3.22
C GLU A 184 12.59 28.15 -2.50
N VAL A 185 13.25 27.08 -3.02
CA VAL A 185 13.21 25.74 -2.42
C VAL A 185 13.90 25.74 -1.05
N LEU A 186 15.06 26.37 -0.95
CA LEU A 186 15.83 26.40 0.30
C LEU A 186 15.03 27.05 1.43
N ASN A 187 14.46 28.22 1.21
CA ASN A 187 13.71 28.95 2.23
C ASN A 187 12.45 28.20 2.66
N GLU A 188 11.74 27.59 1.70
CA GLU A 188 10.58 26.75 1.98
C GLU A 188 10.97 25.58 2.90
N TYR A 189 12.06 24.86 2.56
CA TYR A 189 12.47 23.64 3.28
C TYR A 189 13.14 23.94 4.64
N LEU A 190 13.80 25.05 4.79
CA LEU A 190 14.28 25.52 6.09
C LEU A 190 13.11 25.85 7.04
N GLY A 191 12.00 26.37 6.51
CA GLY A 191 10.77 26.55 7.28
C GLY A 191 10.17 25.25 7.79
N TYR A 192 10.28 24.16 7.04
CA TYR A 192 9.82 22.84 7.48
C TYR A 192 10.74 22.21 8.54
N ALA A 193 12.02 22.56 8.57
CA ALA A 193 12.97 22.00 9.51
C ALA A 193 12.54 22.22 10.98
N GLU A 194 12.16 23.44 11.33
CA GLU A 194 11.71 23.78 12.68
C GLU A 194 10.47 22.99 13.09
N LEU A 195 9.48 22.90 12.18
CA LEU A 195 8.20 22.22 12.44
C LEU A 195 8.34 20.69 12.54
N LEU A 196 9.28 20.09 11.81
CA LEU A 196 9.50 18.64 11.80
C LEU A 196 10.49 18.18 12.89
N SER A 197 11.36 19.06 13.38
CA SER A 197 12.41 18.74 14.36
C SER A 197 11.95 17.89 15.54
N PRO A 198 10.78 18.11 16.18
CA PRO A 198 10.34 17.32 17.34
C PRO A 198 10.09 15.85 17.04
N PHE A 199 9.85 15.51 15.78
CA PHE A 199 9.47 14.15 15.34
C PHE A 199 10.66 13.35 14.82
N VAL A 200 11.75 14.01 14.43
CA VAL A 200 12.86 13.39 13.68
C VAL A 200 13.79 12.60 14.59
N THR A 201 14.09 11.35 14.20
CA THR A 201 14.98 10.47 14.98
C THR A 201 15.57 9.36 14.09
N ASP A 202 16.56 8.63 14.61
CA ASP A 202 17.00 7.35 14.03
C ASP A 202 15.95 6.26 14.31
N THR A 203 15.05 6.09 13.37
CA THR A 203 13.94 5.12 13.50
C THR A 203 14.42 3.68 13.46
N SER A 204 15.51 3.35 12.73
CA SER A 204 16.06 1.99 12.72
C SER A 204 16.57 1.58 14.09
N LEU A 205 17.34 2.45 14.72
CA LEU A 205 17.82 2.22 16.09
C LEU A 205 16.65 2.13 17.09
N LEU A 206 15.67 3.03 16.97
CA LEU A 206 14.49 3.05 17.83
C LEU A 206 13.73 1.71 17.77
N LEU A 207 13.43 1.24 16.56
CA LEU A 207 12.64 0.02 16.35
C LEU A 207 13.40 -1.24 16.77
N ASN A 208 14.72 -1.32 16.51
CA ASN A 208 15.52 -2.45 16.95
C ASN A 208 15.61 -2.51 18.48
N LYS A 209 15.83 -1.38 19.18
CA LYS A 209 15.77 -1.31 20.64
C LYS A 209 14.39 -1.70 21.18
N ALA A 210 13.31 -1.32 20.51
CA ALA A 210 11.96 -1.71 20.89
C ALA A 210 11.77 -3.22 20.82
N LEU A 211 12.23 -3.87 19.73
CA LEU A 211 12.21 -5.33 19.61
C LEU A 211 13.05 -5.99 20.70
N ASP A 212 14.24 -5.47 21.03
CA ASP A 212 15.10 -6.01 22.09
C ASP A 212 14.42 -5.89 23.48
N ALA A 213 13.61 -4.86 23.66
CA ALA A 213 12.79 -4.65 24.86
C ALA A 213 11.47 -5.45 24.87
N GLY A 214 11.25 -6.35 23.92
CA GLY A 214 10.06 -7.22 23.90
C GLY A 214 8.80 -6.56 23.33
N LYS A 215 8.93 -5.41 22.64
CA LYS A 215 7.80 -4.68 22.04
C LYS A 215 7.33 -5.32 20.74
N ASN A 216 6.04 -5.15 20.42
CA ASN A 216 5.42 -5.58 19.19
C ASN A 216 5.39 -4.45 18.17
N ILE A 217 5.80 -4.74 16.93
CA ILE A 217 5.87 -3.77 15.83
C ILE A 217 5.05 -4.27 14.65
N LEU A 218 4.16 -3.42 14.14
CA LEU A 218 3.44 -3.64 12.90
C LEU A 218 4.08 -2.80 11.79
N LEU A 219 4.55 -3.47 10.72
CA LEU A 219 5.06 -2.83 9.51
C LEU A 219 3.91 -2.73 8.51
N GLU A 220 3.37 -1.52 8.37
CA GLU A 220 2.21 -1.21 7.53
C GLU A 220 2.65 -0.91 6.10
N GLY A 221 2.27 -1.80 5.15
CA GLY A 221 2.49 -1.61 3.73
C GLY A 221 1.44 -0.72 3.08
N SER A 222 1.87 0.04 2.10
CA SER A 222 1.00 0.72 1.14
C SER A 222 0.98 -0.06 -0.17
N GLN A 223 -0.01 0.18 -1.04
CA GLN A 223 -0.18 -0.52 -2.33
C GLN A 223 -0.33 -2.06 -2.14
N GLY A 224 0.18 -2.85 -3.09
CA GLY A 224 0.10 -4.31 -3.04
C GLY A 224 1.25 -4.96 -3.82
N THR A 225 1.41 -6.26 -3.68
CA THR A 225 2.53 -7.04 -4.24
C THR A 225 2.65 -6.86 -5.76
N LEU A 226 1.53 -6.84 -6.49
CA LEU A 226 1.54 -6.69 -7.95
C LEU A 226 1.83 -5.25 -8.42
N LEU A 227 1.99 -4.30 -7.49
CA LEU A 227 2.46 -2.94 -7.73
C LEU A 227 3.92 -2.72 -7.31
N ASP A 228 4.63 -3.74 -6.84
CA ASP A 228 6.04 -3.67 -6.51
C ASP A 228 6.89 -3.38 -7.75
N VAL A 229 7.89 -2.50 -7.63
CA VAL A 229 8.71 -2.07 -8.77
C VAL A 229 9.52 -3.22 -9.38
N ASP A 230 9.91 -4.21 -8.58
CA ASP A 230 10.68 -5.38 -9.00
C ASP A 230 9.80 -6.61 -9.31
N HIS A 231 8.74 -6.81 -8.53
CA HIS A 231 7.90 -8.02 -8.55
C HIS A 231 6.50 -7.80 -9.12
N GLY A 232 6.13 -6.57 -9.43
CA GLY A 232 4.81 -6.23 -9.94
C GLY A 232 4.69 -6.27 -11.46
N THR A 233 3.56 -5.80 -11.95
CA THR A 233 3.22 -5.74 -13.39
C THR A 233 3.86 -4.53 -14.06
N TYR A 234 5.18 -4.47 -14.06
CA TYR A 234 5.97 -3.39 -14.67
C TYR A 234 5.58 -3.17 -16.15
N PRO A 235 5.43 -1.90 -16.65
CA PRO A 235 5.71 -0.63 -15.96
C PRO A 235 4.53 -0.08 -15.12
N PHE A 236 3.40 -0.79 -15.04
CA PHE A 236 2.20 -0.36 -14.33
C PHE A 236 2.29 -0.71 -12.82
N VAL A 237 3.26 -0.09 -12.15
CA VAL A 237 3.65 -0.34 -10.75
C VAL A 237 3.85 0.99 -10.02
N THR A 238 4.04 0.92 -8.69
CA THR A 238 4.59 2.04 -7.91
C THR A 238 6.12 2.05 -8.01
N SER A 239 6.75 3.16 -7.65
CA SER A 239 8.22 3.29 -7.66
C SER A 239 8.87 2.81 -6.36
N SER A 240 8.17 2.02 -5.57
CA SER A 240 8.63 1.49 -4.29
C SER A 240 8.40 -0.02 -4.17
N ASN A 241 8.89 -0.62 -3.09
CA ASN A 241 8.75 -2.04 -2.81
C ASN A 241 7.72 -2.27 -1.67
N PRO A 242 6.43 -2.51 -1.98
CA PRO A 242 5.41 -2.87 -1.00
C PRO A 242 5.53 -4.31 -0.46
N THR A 243 6.46 -5.10 -0.97
CA THR A 243 6.74 -6.47 -0.53
C THR A 243 7.37 -6.54 0.87
N ALA A 244 7.41 -7.75 1.46
CA ALA A 244 8.04 -8.00 2.76
C ALA A 244 9.55 -7.65 2.76
N GLY A 245 10.26 -7.83 1.64
CA GLY A 245 11.63 -7.36 1.46
C GLY A 245 11.74 -5.85 1.60
N GLY A 246 10.78 -5.11 1.05
CA GLY A 246 10.67 -3.65 1.20
C GLY A 246 10.38 -3.22 2.64
N ALA A 247 9.68 -4.03 3.42
CA ALA A 247 9.46 -3.77 4.84
C ALA A 247 10.78 -3.81 5.64
N CYS A 248 11.68 -4.74 5.33
CA CYS A 248 13.01 -4.80 5.94
C CYS A 248 13.84 -3.54 5.62
N THR A 249 13.96 -3.21 4.34
CA THR A 249 14.78 -2.07 3.89
C THR A 249 14.20 -0.73 4.30
N GLY A 250 12.86 -0.61 4.29
CA GLY A 250 12.17 0.64 4.59
C GLY A 250 12.00 0.97 6.07
N SER A 251 12.16 -0.02 6.96
CA SER A 251 12.12 0.16 8.42
C SER A 251 13.49 0.09 9.08
N GLY A 252 14.46 -0.57 8.43
CA GLY A 252 15.77 -0.87 9.02
C GLY A 252 15.73 -2.01 10.03
N ILE A 253 14.70 -2.87 9.97
CA ILE A 253 14.60 -4.12 10.75
C ILE A 253 15.16 -5.26 9.90
N GLY A 254 16.03 -6.06 10.47
CA GLY A 254 16.61 -7.22 9.80
C GLY A 254 15.56 -8.29 9.47
N PRO A 255 15.68 -9.00 8.33
CA PRO A 255 14.64 -9.94 7.86
C PRO A 255 14.35 -11.07 8.86
N THR A 256 15.35 -11.54 9.61
CA THR A 256 15.18 -12.61 10.63
C THR A 256 14.41 -12.17 11.88
N ARG A 257 14.13 -10.87 12.01
CA ARG A 257 13.32 -10.31 13.10
C ARG A 257 11.84 -10.15 12.74
N ILE A 258 11.49 -10.31 11.46
CA ILE A 258 10.09 -10.36 11.00
C ILE A 258 9.60 -11.80 11.26
N THR A 259 8.67 -11.94 12.18
CA THR A 259 8.17 -13.24 12.63
C THR A 259 6.93 -13.69 11.89
N ARG A 260 6.16 -12.74 11.33
CA ARG A 260 4.97 -13.01 10.53
C ARG A 260 4.86 -12.03 9.38
N VAL A 261 4.31 -12.53 8.27
CA VAL A 261 4.00 -11.72 7.07
C VAL A 261 2.55 -12.00 6.69
N ILE A 262 1.69 -11.01 6.90
CA ILE A 262 0.25 -11.12 6.66
C ILE A 262 -0.10 -10.47 5.33
N GLY A 263 -0.63 -11.27 4.39
CA GLY A 263 -1.15 -10.79 3.12
C GLY A 263 -2.62 -10.41 3.22
N ILE A 264 -2.97 -9.17 2.94
CA ILE A 264 -4.37 -8.78 2.82
C ILE A 264 -4.83 -9.07 1.40
N ILE A 265 -5.91 -9.84 1.29
CA ILE A 265 -6.47 -10.27 0.01
C ILE A 265 -7.99 -10.09 -0.01
N LYS A 266 -8.55 -9.63 -1.12
CA LYS A 266 -10.01 -9.59 -1.30
C LYS A 266 -10.54 -10.95 -1.77
N ALA A 267 -11.78 -11.24 -1.44
CA ALA A 267 -12.52 -12.38 -1.97
C ALA A 267 -12.76 -12.32 -3.50
N TYR A 268 -12.43 -11.21 -4.13
CA TYR A 268 -12.37 -10.95 -5.56
C TYR A 268 -11.17 -10.05 -5.86
N THR A 269 -10.97 -9.62 -7.09
CA THR A 269 -9.79 -8.82 -7.43
C THR A 269 -10.21 -7.44 -7.91
N THR A 270 -9.43 -6.42 -7.52
CA THR A 270 -9.61 -5.05 -8.03
C THR A 270 -8.28 -4.45 -8.45
N ARG A 271 -8.33 -3.55 -9.45
CA ARG A 271 -7.17 -2.80 -9.91
C ARG A 271 -7.55 -1.36 -10.25
N VAL A 272 -6.68 -0.41 -9.92
CA VAL A 272 -6.76 0.97 -10.38
C VAL A 272 -5.72 1.21 -11.47
N GLY A 273 -6.08 1.96 -12.52
CA GLY A 273 -5.18 2.32 -13.59
C GLY A 273 -4.99 1.24 -14.66
N SER A 274 -3.99 1.46 -15.50
CA SER A 274 -3.69 0.60 -16.65
C SER A 274 -2.92 -0.66 -16.28
N GLY A 275 -2.73 -1.55 -17.24
CA GLY A 275 -1.95 -2.77 -17.11
C GLY A 275 -2.80 -4.04 -17.13
N PRO A 276 -2.15 -5.22 -17.19
CA PRO A 276 -2.82 -6.50 -17.33
C PRO A 276 -3.72 -6.84 -16.15
N PHE A 277 -4.85 -7.45 -16.42
CA PHE A 277 -5.81 -7.94 -15.44
C PHE A 277 -6.61 -9.10 -16.04
N PRO A 278 -6.06 -10.33 -16.04
CA PRO A 278 -6.66 -11.46 -16.75
C PRO A 278 -8.09 -11.78 -16.34
N THR A 279 -8.44 -11.62 -15.06
CA THR A 279 -9.77 -11.91 -14.54
C THR A 279 -10.73 -10.72 -14.58
N GLU A 280 -10.39 -9.61 -15.25
CA GLU A 280 -11.23 -8.42 -15.34
C GLU A 280 -12.58 -8.72 -16.00
N LEU A 281 -13.65 -8.16 -15.44
CA LEU A 281 -15.03 -8.31 -15.91
C LEU A 281 -15.52 -7.01 -16.53
N PHE A 282 -16.16 -7.15 -17.71
CA PHE A 282 -16.73 -6.05 -18.48
C PHE A 282 -18.27 -6.17 -18.59
N ASP A 283 -18.85 -7.10 -17.86
CA ASP A 283 -20.26 -7.47 -17.86
C ASP A 283 -21.00 -6.98 -16.59
N GLU A 284 -22.23 -7.48 -16.41
CA GLU A 284 -23.08 -7.17 -15.27
C GLU A 284 -22.46 -7.61 -13.93
N ASP A 285 -21.71 -8.72 -13.91
CA ASP A 285 -21.02 -9.17 -12.70
C ASP A 285 -19.94 -8.20 -12.26
N GLY A 286 -19.17 -7.64 -13.21
CA GLY A 286 -18.17 -6.60 -12.93
C GLY A 286 -18.80 -5.33 -12.36
N GLU A 287 -19.96 -4.91 -12.86
CA GLU A 287 -20.69 -3.76 -12.34
C GLU A 287 -21.29 -4.03 -10.96
N LYS A 288 -21.82 -5.24 -10.77
CA LYS A 288 -22.37 -5.68 -9.46
C LYS A 288 -21.27 -5.70 -8.39
N LEU A 289 -20.09 -6.28 -8.68
CA LEU A 289 -18.93 -6.24 -7.77
C LEU A 289 -18.52 -4.80 -7.42
N ARG A 290 -18.49 -3.92 -8.42
CA ARG A 290 -18.13 -2.49 -8.22
C ARG A 290 -19.12 -1.79 -7.31
N THR A 291 -20.41 -1.98 -7.55
CA THR A 291 -21.49 -1.29 -6.83
C THR A 291 -21.60 -1.79 -5.39
N ILE A 292 -21.73 -3.11 -5.19
CA ILE A 292 -21.86 -3.72 -3.86
C ILE A 292 -20.56 -3.52 -3.06
N GLY A 293 -19.42 -3.71 -3.71
CA GLY A 293 -18.11 -3.53 -3.09
C GLY A 293 -17.74 -2.07 -2.80
N GLY A 294 -18.47 -1.09 -3.34
CA GLY A 294 -18.13 0.33 -3.21
C GLY A 294 -16.74 0.62 -3.79
N GLU A 295 -16.43 0.05 -4.97
CA GLU A 295 -15.09 0.05 -5.55
C GLU A 295 -14.78 1.37 -6.27
N ILE A 296 -14.62 2.43 -5.46
CA ILE A 296 -14.18 3.76 -5.88
C ILE A 296 -12.94 4.13 -5.10
N GLY A 297 -11.92 4.61 -5.80
CA GLY A 297 -10.64 5.00 -5.19
C GLY A 297 -10.78 6.26 -4.33
N VAL A 298 -10.48 6.15 -3.03
CA VAL A 298 -10.61 7.25 -2.05
C VAL A 298 -9.76 8.47 -2.45
N THR A 299 -8.55 8.26 -2.94
CA THR A 299 -7.59 9.33 -3.28
C THR A 299 -7.86 9.97 -4.64
N THR A 300 -8.35 9.20 -5.61
CA THR A 300 -8.46 9.63 -7.00
C THR A 300 -9.89 9.79 -7.49
N GLY A 301 -10.88 9.30 -6.74
CA GLY A 301 -12.28 9.23 -7.17
C GLY A 301 -12.52 8.31 -8.38
N ARG A 302 -11.50 7.56 -8.83
CA ARG A 302 -11.62 6.68 -10.00
C ARG A 302 -12.32 5.38 -9.62
N ALA A 303 -13.21 4.92 -10.49
CA ALA A 303 -13.77 3.57 -10.39
C ALA A 303 -12.64 2.53 -10.52
N ARG A 304 -12.68 1.51 -9.67
CA ARG A 304 -11.77 0.37 -9.76
C ARG A 304 -12.28 -0.61 -10.81
N ARG A 305 -11.37 -1.21 -11.56
CA ARG A 305 -11.61 -2.38 -12.39
C ARG A 305 -11.83 -3.56 -11.46
N CYS A 306 -12.84 -4.39 -11.73
CA CYS A 306 -13.20 -5.54 -10.89
C CYS A 306 -13.07 -6.83 -11.68
N GLY A 307 -12.72 -7.91 -10.99
CA GLY A 307 -12.58 -9.25 -11.56
C GLY A 307 -12.70 -10.32 -10.50
N TRP A 308 -12.82 -11.57 -10.92
CA TRP A 308 -12.90 -12.71 -10.01
C TRP A 308 -11.58 -12.95 -9.25
N TYR A 309 -11.65 -13.71 -8.17
CA TYR A 309 -10.46 -14.12 -7.42
C TYR A 309 -9.47 -14.86 -8.31
N ASP A 310 -8.18 -14.54 -8.14
CA ASP A 310 -7.09 -15.09 -8.94
C ASP A 310 -6.08 -15.80 -8.03
N ALA A 311 -6.13 -17.14 -8.06
CA ALA A 311 -5.29 -17.96 -7.21
C ALA A 311 -3.80 -17.92 -7.63
N LEU A 312 -3.50 -17.64 -8.91
CA LEU A 312 -2.11 -17.54 -9.36
C LEU A 312 -1.44 -16.31 -8.77
N ILE A 313 -2.18 -15.19 -8.70
CA ILE A 313 -1.72 -13.97 -8.02
C ILE A 313 -1.52 -14.23 -6.53
N ALA A 314 -2.46 -14.94 -5.88
CA ALA A 314 -2.35 -15.26 -4.46
C ALA A 314 -1.12 -16.13 -4.17
N ARG A 315 -0.89 -17.22 -4.94
CA ARG A 315 0.32 -18.05 -4.82
C ARG A 315 1.60 -17.28 -5.07
N TYR A 316 1.59 -16.41 -6.08
CA TYR A 316 2.72 -15.52 -6.36
C TYR A 316 3.03 -14.60 -5.17
N ALA A 317 2.00 -14.00 -4.57
CA ALA A 317 2.17 -13.17 -3.38
C ALA A 317 2.74 -13.97 -2.18
N VAL A 318 2.26 -15.20 -1.97
CA VAL A 318 2.82 -16.12 -0.95
C VAL A 318 4.30 -16.34 -1.19
N ARG A 319 4.69 -16.70 -2.42
CA ARG A 319 6.08 -17.01 -2.79
C ARG A 319 7.02 -15.81 -2.62
N VAL A 320 6.62 -14.64 -3.12
CA VAL A 320 7.49 -13.44 -3.14
C VAL A 320 7.64 -12.83 -1.76
N ASN A 321 6.60 -12.90 -0.93
CA ASN A 321 6.62 -12.28 0.39
C ASN A 321 6.93 -13.26 1.53
N GLY A 322 6.88 -14.57 1.29
CA GLY A 322 6.91 -15.57 2.37
C GLY A 322 5.71 -15.40 3.31
N LEU A 323 4.50 -15.23 2.74
CA LEU A 323 3.30 -15.02 3.56
C LEU A 323 3.09 -16.18 4.51
N THR A 324 2.90 -15.85 5.78
CA THR A 324 2.53 -16.83 6.82
C THR A 324 1.03 -16.99 6.90
N ASP A 325 0.26 -15.95 6.57
CA ASP A 325 -1.18 -15.89 6.71
C ASP A 325 -1.80 -14.96 5.67
N PHE A 326 -3.09 -15.20 5.37
CA PHE A 326 -3.98 -14.23 4.71
C PHE A 326 -4.99 -13.65 5.68
N PHE A 327 -5.34 -12.39 5.47
CA PHE A 327 -6.57 -11.79 5.92
C PHE A 327 -7.46 -11.58 4.69
N LEU A 328 -8.50 -12.38 4.57
CA LEU A 328 -9.49 -12.29 3.49
C LEU A 328 -10.48 -11.17 3.79
N THR A 329 -10.65 -10.23 2.88
CA THR A 329 -11.59 -9.11 3.02
C THR A 329 -12.73 -9.21 2.04
N LYS A 330 -13.84 -8.50 2.31
CA LYS A 330 -14.95 -8.34 1.36
C LYS A 330 -15.67 -9.64 0.99
N LEU A 331 -15.70 -10.64 1.88
CA LEU A 331 -16.45 -11.88 1.63
C LEU A 331 -17.95 -11.61 1.49
N ASP A 332 -18.48 -10.65 2.25
CA ASP A 332 -19.86 -10.17 2.22
C ASP A 332 -20.31 -9.70 0.83
N VAL A 333 -19.40 -9.14 0.05
CA VAL A 333 -19.70 -8.64 -1.30
C VAL A 333 -20.14 -9.75 -2.25
N LEU A 334 -19.71 -10.99 -2.01
CA LEU A 334 -20.07 -12.16 -2.83
C LEU A 334 -21.41 -12.79 -2.47
N THR A 335 -22.15 -12.25 -1.53
CA THR A 335 -23.52 -12.72 -1.20
C THR A 335 -24.46 -12.49 -2.39
N GLY A 336 -25.26 -13.50 -2.72
CA GLY A 336 -26.26 -13.43 -3.78
C GLY A 336 -25.80 -13.85 -5.17
N TRP A 337 -24.61 -14.45 -5.30
CA TRP A 337 -24.22 -15.19 -6.50
C TRP A 337 -24.58 -16.68 -6.36
N GLU A 338 -25.13 -17.27 -7.42
CA GLU A 338 -25.42 -18.70 -7.46
C GLU A 338 -24.13 -19.53 -7.56
N LYS A 339 -23.19 -19.04 -8.37
CA LYS A 339 -21.87 -19.65 -8.58
C LYS A 339 -20.80 -18.56 -8.57
N ILE A 340 -19.69 -18.83 -7.91
CA ILE A 340 -18.57 -17.91 -7.79
C ILE A 340 -17.36 -18.48 -8.51
N PRO A 341 -16.91 -17.87 -9.62
CA PRO A 341 -15.70 -18.28 -10.33
C PRO A 341 -14.43 -17.96 -9.55
N VAL A 342 -13.48 -18.91 -9.56
CA VAL A 342 -12.12 -18.73 -9.05
C VAL A 342 -11.16 -19.06 -10.17
N CYS A 343 -10.26 -18.16 -10.52
CA CYS A 343 -9.23 -18.40 -11.51
C CYS A 343 -8.15 -19.32 -10.93
N VAL A 344 -7.98 -20.49 -11.54
CA VAL A 344 -7.09 -21.56 -11.08
C VAL A 344 -5.89 -21.78 -12.01
N GLY A 345 -5.92 -21.20 -13.19
CA GLY A 345 -4.88 -21.28 -14.22
C GLY A 345 -5.11 -20.23 -15.29
N TYR A 346 -4.12 -20.08 -16.18
CA TYR A 346 -4.26 -19.28 -17.39
C TYR A 346 -4.09 -20.14 -18.63
N GLU A 347 -4.76 -19.76 -19.73
CA GLU A 347 -4.46 -20.22 -21.07
C GLU A 347 -3.62 -19.15 -21.77
N ILE A 348 -2.44 -19.53 -22.26
CA ILE A 348 -1.53 -18.67 -23.02
C ILE A 348 -1.11 -19.46 -24.26
N GLU A 349 -1.38 -18.94 -25.46
CA GLU A 349 -1.09 -19.62 -26.75
C GLU A 349 -1.62 -21.04 -26.80
N GLY A 350 -2.83 -21.28 -26.25
CA GLY A 350 -3.47 -22.59 -26.23
C GLY A 350 -2.90 -23.59 -25.22
N LYS A 351 -2.00 -23.17 -24.35
CA LYS A 351 -1.42 -24.01 -23.30
C LYS A 351 -1.87 -23.52 -21.92
N ARG A 352 -2.17 -24.46 -21.04
CA ARG A 352 -2.46 -24.17 -19.64
C ARG A 352 -1.16 -23.82 -18.91
N VAL A 353 -1.21 -22.75 -18.11
CA VAL A 353 -0.14 -22.28 -17.24
C VAL A 353 -0.72 -22.15 -15.83
N ASP A 354 -0.07 -22.77 -14.85
CA ASP A 354 -0.54 -22.83 -13.46
C ASP A 354 0.22 -21.86 -12.51
N GLU A 355 1.16 -21.10 -13.04
CA GLU A 355 1.93 -20.08 -12.33
C GLU A 355 1.78 -18.71 -12.98
N LEU A 356 2.04 -17.64 -12.21
CA LEU A 356 2.06 -16.29 -12.75
C LEU A 356 3.16 -16.18 -13.82
N PRO A 357 2.84 -15.80 -15.08
CA PRO A 357 3.83 -15.70 -16.14
C PRO A 357 4.92 -14.66 -15.80
N ALA A 358 6.18 -15.00 -16.03
CA ALA A 358 7.29 -14.08 -15.87
C ALA A 358 7.31 -12.98 -16.96
N SER A 359 6.80 -13.30 -18.14
CA SER A 359 6.67 -12.37 -19.27
C SER A 359 5.44 -11.49 -19.10
N GLN A 360 5.63 -10.17 -19.16
CA GLN A 360 4.50 -9.22 -19.13
C GLN A 360 3.60 -9.36 -20.36
N SER A 361 4.17 -9.73 -21.52
CA SER A 361 3.40 -9.99 -22.74
C SER A 361 2.47 -11.17 -22.53
N ASP A 362 2.97 -12.27 -21.99
CA ASP A 362 2.19 -13.48 -21.72
C ASP A 362 1.08 -13.19 -20.70
N PHE A 363 1.42 -12.45 -19.65
CA PHE A 363 0.44 -12.07 -18.64
C PHE A 363 -0.65 -11.14 -19.19
N HIS A 364 -0.29 -10.26 -20.14
CA HIS A 364 -1.25 -9.37 -20.80
C HIS A 364 -2.24 -10.12 -21.70
N HIS A 365 -1.82 -11.24 -22.29
CA HIS A 365 -2.64 -12.07 -23.19
C HIS A 365 -3.22 -13.31 -22.50
N ALA A 366 -2.95 -13.50 -21.20
CA ALA A 366 -3.45 -14.62 -20.42
C ALA A 366 -4.98 -14.59 -20.34
N LYS A 367 -5.59 -15.75 -20.64
CA LYS A 367 -7.03 -15.97 -20.48
C LYS A 367 -7.25 -16.79 -19.21
N PRO A 368 -8.12 -16.37 -18.29
CA PRO A 368 -8.35 -17.09 -17.06
C PRO A 368 -9.07 -18.42 -17.29
N ILE A 369 -8.64 -19.45 -16.58
CA ILE A 369 -9.32 -20.74 -16.48
C ILE A 369 -10.00 -20.77 -15.12
N TYR A 370 -11.33 -20.95 -15.12
CA TYR A 370 -12.13 -20.86 -13.90
C TYR A 370 -12.60 -22.23 -13.42
N GLU A 371 -12.58 -22.41 -12.10
CA GLU A 371 -13.44 -23.34 -11.38
C GLU A 371 -14.61 -22.57 -10.74
N TYR A 372 -15.77 -23.21 -10.67
CA TYR A 372 -17.00 -22.60 -10.21
C TYR A 372 -17.43 -23.22 -8.90
N LEU A 373 -17.43 -22.43 -7.84
CA LEU A 373 -17.88 -22.84 -6.52
C LEU A 373 -19.34 -22.43 -6.27
N PRO A 374 -20.10 -23.20 -5.49
CA PRO A 374 -21.46 -22.80 -5.12
C PRO A 374 -21.41 -21.51 -4.28
N GLY A 375 -22.29 -20.57 -4.61
CA GLY A 375 -22.48 -19.34 -3.86
C GLY A 375 -23.43 -19.49 -2.69
N TRP A 376 -23.75 -18.37 -2.05
CA TRP A 376 -24.69 -18.28 -0.91
C TRP A 376 -25.56 -17.04 -1.03
N SER A 377 -26.74 -17.08 -0.42
CA SER A 377 -27.71 -15.98 -0.43
C SER A 377 -27.90 -15.32 0.93
N GLU A 378 -27.45 -15.98 1.99
CA GLU A 378 -27.59 -15.51 3.35
C GLU A 378 -26.68 -14.32 3.64
N ASP A 379 -27.21 -13.33 4.37
CA ASP A 379 -26.41 -12.21 4.87
C ASP A 379 -25.42 -12.72 5.92
N ILE A 380 -24.12 -12.55 5.64
CA ILE A 380 -23.03 -12.97 6.53
C ILE A 380 -22.48 -11.83 7.38
N SER A 381 -23.00 -10.61 7.26
CA SER A 381 -22.46 -9.42 7.93
C SER A 381 -22.51 -9.48 9.46
N GLY A 382 -23.39 -10.31 10.01
CA GLY A 382 -23.54 -10.56 11.45
C GLY A 382 -22.68 -11.71 11.99
N ALA A 383 -22.00 -12.48 11.15
CA ALA A 383 -21.21 -13.64 11.58
C ALA A 383 -20.02 -13.22 12.46
N LYS A 384 -19.81 -13.92 13.59
CA LYS A 384 -18.72 -13.66 14.54
C LYS A 384 -17.70 -14.80 14.60
N ARG A 385 -18.11 -16.01 14.21
CA ARG A 385 -17.26 -17.20 14.17
C ARG A 385 -17.34 -17.82 12.78
N PHE A 386 -16.33 -18.61 12.43
CA PHE A 386 -16.29 -19.30 11.14
C PHE A 386 -17.50 -20.22 10.93
N GLU A 387 -17.98 -20.86 12.00
CA GLU A 387 -19.14 -21.74 11.98
C GLU A 387 -20.47 -21.02 11.73
N ASP A 388 -20.54 -19.71 11.96
CA ASP A 388 -21.74 -18.89 11.72
C ASP A 388 -21.94 -18.61 10.22
N LEU A 389 -20.89 -18.84 9.39
CA LEU A 389 -20.99 -18.69 7.94
C LEU A 389 -21.79 -19.84 7.32
N PRO A 390 -22.56 -19.59 6.23
CA PRO A 390 -23.18 -20.64 5.41
C PRO A 390 -22.17 -21.68 4.95
N GLU A 391 -22.63 -22.90 4.73
CA GLU A 391 -21.77 -24.02 4.32
C GLU A 391 -20.94 -23.69 3.06
N ASN A 392 -21.60 -23.10 2.05
CA ASN A 392 -20.93 -22.72 0.80
C ASN A 392 -19.89 -21.61 1.01
N ALA A 393 -20.16 -20.64 1.89
CA ALA A 393 -19.18 -19.59 2.23
C ALA A 393 -17.97 -20.18 2.95
N ARG A 394 -18.19 -21.12 3.89
CA ARG A 394 -17.07 -21.87 4.52
C ARG A 394 -16.28 -22.69 3.50
N GLY A 395 -17.00 -23.35 2.58
CA GLY A 395 -16.38 -24.10 1.48
C GLY A 395 -15.52 -23.23 0.60
N TYR A 396 -16.02 -22.04 0.24
CA TYR A 396 -15.27 -21.05 -0.53
C TYR A 396 -13.98 -20.62 0.18
N VAL A 397 -14.06 -20.25 1.46
CA VAL A 397 -12.88 -19.83 2.24
C VAL A 397 -11.83 -20.95 2.33
N LYS A 398 -12.25 -22.20 2.62
CA LYS A 398 -11.35 -23.34 2.67
C LYS A 398 -10.68 -23.62 1.34
N TYR A 399 -11.44 -23.51 0.25
CA TYR A 399 -10.91 -23.68 -1.10
C TYR A 399 -9.87 -22.60 -1.42
N LEU A 400 -10.14 -21.33 -1.09
CA LEU A 400 -9.15 -20.27 -1.26
C LEU A 400 -7.88 -20.48 -0.43
N GLU A 401 -8.01 -20.95 0.82
CA GLU A 401 -6.87 -21.30 1.67
C GLU A 401 -5.99 -22.37 1.01
N GLU A 402 -6.61 -23.44 0.53
CA GLU A 402 -5.91 -24.56 -0.12
C GLU A 402 -5.21 -24.14 -1.42
N ILE A 403 -5.95 -23.48 -2.33
CA ILE A 403 -5.42 -23.16 -3.65
C ILE A 403 -4.42 -22.02 -3.66
N SER A 404 -4.45 -21.14 -2.65
CA SER A 404 -3.55 -19.99 -2.53
C SER A 404 -2.26 -20.30 -1.78
N GLY A 405 -2.20 -21.41 -1.05
CA GLY A 405 -0.98 -21.94 -0.44
C GLY A 405 -0.57 -21.26 0.88
N ALA A 406 -1.48 -20.54 1.54
CA ALA A 406 -1.27 -20.04 2.90
C ALA A 406 -2.62 -19.99 3.67
N PRO A 407 -2.60 -20.15 5.01
CA PRO A 407 -3.81 -20.17 5.82
C PRO A 407 -4.51 -18.80 5.82
N ILE A 408 -5.85 -18.83 5.88
CA ILE A 408 -6.67 -17.64 6.10
C ILE A 408 -6.93 -17.51 7.61
N SER A 409 -6.33 -16.52 8.24
CA SER A 409 -6.39 -16.33 9.70
C SER A 409 -7.47 -15.34 10.14
N ALA A 410 -7.97 -14.48 9.24
CA ALA A 410 -9.14 -13.66 9.49
C ALA A 410 -9.97 -13.42 8.23
N ILE A 411 -11.26 -13.10 8.43
CA ILE A 411 -12.23 -12.88 7.37
C ILE A 411 -13.02 -11.61 7.68
N GLY A 412 -13.01 -10.66 6.74
CA GLY A 412 -13.89 -9.49 6.76
C GLY A 412 -15.24 -9.82 6.13
N VAL A 413 -16.30 -9.72 6.92
CA VAL A 413 -17.70 -9.98 6.54
C VAL A 413 -18.54 -8.70 6.47
N GLY A 414 -17.92 -7.55 6.38
CA GLY A 414 -18.54 -6.23 6.26
C GLY A 414 -17.53 -5.11 6.47
N PRO A 415 -17.93 -3.83 6.36
CA PRO A 415 -16.99 -2.69 6.45
C PRO A 415 -16.54 -2.37 7.89
N GLY A 416 -17.34 -2.68 8.91
CA GLY A 416 -17.06 -2.36 10.31
C GLY A 416 -15.92 -3.16 10.92
N ARG A 417 -15.27 -2.60 11.95
CA ARG A 417 -14.21 -3.27 12.72
C ARG A 417 -14.70 -4.58 13.34
N ASP A 418 -15.89 -4.56 13.90
CA ASP A 418 -16.58 -5.68 14.54
C ASP A 418 -17.11 -6.75 13.57
N GLN A 419 -17.08 -6.46 12.26
CA GLN A 419 -17.45 -7.38 11.18
C GLN A 419 -16.22 -8.13 10.67
N THR A 420 -15.44 -8.68 11.60
CA THR A 420 -14.26 -9.50 11.31
C THR A 420 -14.30 -10.77 12.14
N ILE A 421 -14.19 -11.90 11.47
CA ILE A 421 -14.02 -13.22 12.09
C ILE A 421 -12.52 -13.47 12.20
N VAL A 422 -12.01 -13.67 13.41
CA VAL A 422 -10.62 -14.07 13.66
C VAL A 422 -10.61 -15.59 13.89
N ILE A 423 -9.93 -16.32 13.02
CA ILE A 423 -9.81 -17.79 13.08
C ILE A 423 -8.55 -18.20 13.84
N ARG A 424 -7.44 -17.47 13.58
CA ARG A 424 -6.13 -17.71 14.22
C ARG A 424 -5.56 -16.38 14.69
N ASP A 425 -4.89 -16.38 15.84
CA ASP A 425 -4.28 -15.15 16.35
C ASP A 425 -3.10 -14.71 15.45
N PHE A 426 -2.96 -13.42 15.25
CA PHE A 426 -1.92 -12.80 14.40
C PHE A 426 -0.69 -12.31 15.19
N ILE A 427 -0.78 -12.17 16.52
CA ILE A 427 0.25 -11.59 17.39
C ILE A 427 0.77 -12.62 18.36
#